data_5db06caf47cd77d4af85222803aee946
#
_entry.id   5db06caf47cd77d4af85222803aee946
#
_cell.length_a   1.000
_cell.length_b   1.000
_cell.length_c   1.000
_cell.angle_alpha   90.00
_cell.angle_beta   90.00
_cell.angle_gamma   90.00
#
_symmetry.space_group_name_H-M   'P 1'
#
loop_
_entity.id
_entity.type
_entity.pdbx_description
1 polymer ?
#
loop_
_entity_poly.entity_id
_entity_poly.type
_entity_poly.pdbx_seq_one_letter_code
_entity_poly.pdbx_strand_id
1 'polypeptide(L)'
;MIDIRYTQHDNHITSLEISGHAGSAESGKDLVCAAVSGITFGLLNALDELTDVKKMTVGDNLIQVKVDNPTAESDLVLAAGIIQLKTVQQQNQRFIKIKKMEV
;
A
#
# COMPACT_ATOMS: atom_id res chain seq x y z
N MET A 1 8.16 -0.92 -12.51
CA MET A 1 6.71 -1.02 -12.21
C MET A 1 6.51 -1.24 -10.72
N ILE A 2 5.76 -0.38 -10.08
CA ILE A 2 5.35 -0.56 -8.70
C ILE A 2 4.09 -1.41 -8.71
N ASP A 3 4.11 -2.52 -7.99
CA ASP A 3 3.01 -3.47 -7.94
C ASP A 3 2.40 -3.44 -6.53
N ILE A 4 1.13 -3.11 -6.47
CA ILE A 4 0.40 -2.98 -5.21
C ILE A 4 -0.75 -3.99 -5.23
N ARG A 5 -0.79 -4.83 -4.21
CA ARG A 5 -1.84 -5.84 -4.07
C ARG A 5 -2.45 -5.77 -2.68
N TYR A 6 -3.75 -5.87 -2.61
CA TYR A 6 -4.42 -5.97 -1.31
C TYR A 6 -5.48 -7.06 -1.37
N THR A 7 -5.66 -7.71 -0.24
CA THR A 7 -6.61 -8.81 -0.10
C THR A 7 -7.81 -8.36 0.70
N GLN A 8 -8.99 -8.70 0.21
CA GLN A 8 -10.24 -8.44 0.89
C GLN A 8 -10.95 -9.76 1.16
N HIS A 9 -11.44 -9.91 2.41
CA HIS A 9 -12.17 -11.09 2.84
C HIS A 9 -13.34 -10.62 3.71
N ASP A 10 -14.56 -11.00 3.33
CA ASP A 10 -15.80 -10.61 4.04
C ASP A 10 -15.86 -9.10 4.29
N ASN A 11 -15.52 -8.30 3.28
CA ASN A 11 -15.50 -6.84 3.33
C ASN A 11 -14.42 -6.25 4.26
N HIS A 12 -13.49 -7.08 4.73
CA HIS A 12 -12.35 -6.64 5.52
C HIS A 12 -11.08 -6.67 4.69
N ILE A 13 -10.21 -5.69 4.90
CA ILE A 13 -8.89 -5.69 4.24
C ILE A 13 -7.93 -6.45 5.13
N THR A 14 -7.40 -7.58 4.63
CA THR A 14 -6.59 -8.50 5.42
C THR A 14 -5.12 -8.48 5.05
N SER A 15 -4.75 -7.87 3.94
CA SER A 15 -3.34 -7.71 3.59
C SER A 15 -3.15 -6.54 2.64
N LEU A 16 -1.94 -6.00 2.66
CA LEU A 16 -1.47 -5.03 1.67
C LEU A 16 -0.03 -5.35 1.37
N GLU A 17 0.32 -5.36 0.10
CA GLU A 17 1.66 -5.68 -0.35
C GLU A 17 2.07 -4.70 -1.43
N ILE A 18 3.25 -4.10 -1.27
CA ILE A 18 3.80 -3.15 -2.22
C ILE A 18 5.19 -3.64 -2.61
N SER A 19 5.40 -3.87 -3.89
CA SER A 19 6.67 -4.39 -4.39
C SER A 19 7.11 -3.64 -5.63
N GLY A 20 8.37 -3.83 -5.98
CA GLY A 20 8.96 -3.16 -7.13
C GLY A 20 9.29 -1.73 -6.83
N HIS A 21 10.07 -1.16 -7.69
CA HIS A 21 10.30 0.26 -7.71
C HIS A 21 10.18 0.77 -9.11
N ALA A 22 9.91 2.02 -9.20
CA ALA A 22 10.00 2.66 -10.47
C ALA A 22 11.44 2.60 -10.98
N GLY A 23 12.40 2.16 -10.19
CA GLY A 23 13.81 1.91 -10.52
C GLY A 23 14.37 2.95 -11.45
N SER A 24 15.56 3.33 -11.28
CA SER A 24 16.38 4.16 -12.14
C SER A 24 15.74 5.39 -12.79
N ALA A 25 16.46 6.18 -13.10
CA ALA A 25 16.75 7.42 -13.79
C ALA A 25 15.80 7.88 -14.92
N GLU A 26 14.67 7.22 -15.18
CA GLU A 26 13.72 7.77 -16.13
C GLU A 26 12.95 8.93 -15.51
N SER A 27 12.81 9.99 -16.29
CA SER A 27 12.09 11.18 -15.86
C SER A 27 10.69 10.83 -15.34
N GLY A 28 10.37 11.25 -14.14
CA GLY A 28 9.08 11.05 -13.49
C GLY A 28 8.99 9.83 -12.60
N LYS A 29 9.85 8.82 -12.79
CA LYS A 29 9.80 7.60 -11.97
C LYS A 29 10.20 7.85 -10.52
N ASP A 30 11.20 8.69 -10.30
CA ASP A 30 11.65 9.00 -8.94
C ASP A 30 10.59 9.75 -8.15
N LEU A 31 9.86 10.64 -8.80
CA LEU A 31 8.75 11.35 -8.16
C LEU A 31 7.61 10.40 -7.82
N VAL A 32 7.33 9.45 -8.70
CA VAL A 32 6.29 8.42 -8.43
C VAL A 32 6.70 7.57 -7.26
N CYS A 33 7.96 7.11 -7.22
CA CYS A 33 8.47 6.34 -6.09
C CYS A 33 8.37 7.12 -4.79
N ALA A 34 8.74 8.40 -4.81
CA ALA A 34 8.68 9.25 -3.63
C ALA A 34 7.24 9.40 -3.14
N ALA A 35 6.29 9.61 -4.06
CA ALA A 35 4.88 9.75 -3.70
C ALA A 35 4.34 8.46 -3.09
N VAL A 36 4.60 7.32 -3.71
CA VAL A 36 4.15 6.02 -3.20
C VAL A 36 4.80 5.71 -1.86
N SER A 37 6.10 5.99 -1.72
CA SER A 37 6.81 5.75 -0.46
C SER A 37 6.27 6.62 0.67
N GLY A 38 6.01 7.89 0.40
CA GLY A 38 5.44 8.80 1.41
C GLY A 38 4.10 8.31 1.92
N ILE A 39 3.22 7.91 1.01
CA ILE A 39 1.91 7.36 1.37
C ILE A 39 2.08 6.07 2.15
N THR A 40 2.95 5.16 1.67
CA THR A 40 3.13 3.84 2.27
C THR A 40 3.67 3.94 3.68
N PHE A 41 4.74 4.71 3.90
CA PHE A 41 5.32 4.82 5.24
C PHE A 41 4.40 5.58 6.18
N GLY A 42 3.69 6.59 5.69
CA GLY A 42 2.67 7.26 6.48
C GLY A 42 1.55 6.29 6.89
N LEU A 43 1.15 5.42 5.97
CA LEU A 43 0.14 4.40 6.25
C LEU A 43 0.62 3.41 7.32
N LEU A 44 1.88 2.94 7.23
CA LEU A 44 2.43 2.04 8.24
C LEU A 44 2.42 2.70 9.63
N ASN A 45 2.79 3.95 9.70
CA ASN A 45 2.78 4.70 10.96
C ASN A 45 1.35 4.88 11.49
N ALA A 46 0.40 5.18 10.60
CA ALA A 46 -1.00 5.32 10.98
C ALA A 46 -1.56 4.01 11.52
N LEU A 47 -1.24 2.89 10.89
CA LEU A 47 -1.66 1.57 11.38
C LEU A 47 -1.08 1.29 12.77
N ASP A 48 0.19 1.62 12.96
CA ASP A 48 0.84 1.39 14.25
C ASP A 48 0.24 2.25 15.37
N GLU A 49 -0.05 3.51 15.08
CA GLU A 49 -0.53 4.44 16.10
C GLU A 49 -2.04 4.33 16.35
N LEU A 50 -2.82 4.00 15.35
CA LEU A 50 -4.29 4.08 15.41
C LEU A 50 -4.97 2.72 15.48
N THR A 51 -4.24 1.63 15.28
CA THR A 51 -4.82 0.29 15.25
C THR A 51 -3.92 -0.71 15.99
N ASP A 52 -4.42 -1.93 16.13
CA ASP A 52 -3.66 -3.03 16.70
C ASP A 52 -2.86 -3.82 15.66
N VAL A 53 -2.82 -3.36 14.43
CA VAL A 53 -2.06 -4.02 13.36
C VAL A 53 -0.57 -3.80 13.59
N LYS A 54 0.16 -4.90 13.83
CA LYS A 54 1.59 -4.86 14.12
C LYS A 54 2.42 -5.71 13.15
N LYS A 55 1.79 -6.57 12.35
CA LYS A 55 2.51 -7.43 11.41
C LYS A 55 2.83 -6.66 10.13
N MET A 56 3.90 -5.92 10.18
CA MET A 56 4.39 -5.11 9.07
C MET A 56 5.85 -5.44 8.82
N THR A 57 6.17 -5.73 7.56
CA THR A 57 7.53 -6.07 7.14
C THR A 57 7.99 -5.07 6.09
N VAL A 58 9.16 -4.51 6.29
CA VAL A 58 9.77 -3.58 5.35
C VAL A 58 11.09 -4.16 4.89
N GLY A 59 11.16 -4.56 3.62
CA GLY A 59 12.38 -5.06 2.99
C GLY A 59 12.81 -4.12 1.87
N ASP A 60 13.89 -4.49 1.18
CA ASP A 60 14.46 -3.65 0.14
C ASP A 60 13.52 -3.41 -1.03
N ASN A 61 12.69 -4.39 -1.34
CA ASN A 61 11.83 -4.35 -2.52
C ASN A 61 10.42 -4.82 -2.24
N LEU A 62 10.07 -4.96 -0.96
CA LEU A 62 8.78 -5.51 -0.58
C LEU A 62 8.36 -4.95 0.77
N ILE A 63 7.16 -4.40 0.81
CA ILE A 63 6.51 -3.99 2.05
C ILE A 63 5.24 -4.81 2.17
N GLN A 64 5.05 -5.44 3.33
CA GLN A 64 3.87 -6.27 3.58
C GLN A 64 3.21 -5.87 4.88
N VAL A 65 1.88 -5.85 4.84
CA VAL A 65 1.04 -5.69 6.03
C VAL A 65 0.09 -6.88 6.07
N LYS A 66 -0.02 -7.52 7.24
CA LYS A 66 -0.98 -8.60 7.47
C LYS A 66 -1.90 -8.23 8.63
N VAL A 67 -3.18 -8.43 8.43
CA VAL A 67 -4.20 -8.14 9.44
C VAL A 67 -4.89 -9.43 9.82
N ASP A 68 -4.58 -9.95 11.01
CA ASP A 68 -5.18 -11.20 11.50
C ASP A 68 -6.59 -10.98 12.03
N ASN A 69 -6.81 -9.86 12.68
CA ASN A 69 -8.09 -9.53 13.31
C ASN A 69 -8.55 -8.15 12.81
N PRO A 70 -9.22 -8.10 11.64
CA PRO A 70 -9.68 -6.82 11.10
C PRO A 70 -10.66 -6.13 12.05
N THR A 71 -10.52 -4.81 12.12
CA THR A 71 -11.41 -3.95 12.89
C THR A 71 -11.93 -2.85 11.95
N ALA A 72 -12.93 -2.11 12.41
CA ALA A 72 -13.40 -0.95 11.66
C ALA A 72 -12.26 0.05 11.45
N GLU A 73 -11.42 0.23 12.47
CA GLU A 73 -10.28 1.15 12.39
C GLU A 73 -9.24 0.67 11.38
N SER A 74 -8.87 -0.61 11.42
CA SER A 74 -7.88 -1.13 10.47
C SER A 74 -8.40 -1.07 9.04
N ASP A 75 -9.68 -1.39 8.83
CA ASP A 75 -10.30 -1.30 7.51
C ASP A 75 -10.28 0.13 6.99
N LEU A 76 -10.65 1.08 7.83
CA LEU A 76 -10.73 2.49 7.43
C LEU A 76 -9.34 3.05 7.10
N VAL A 77 -8.35 2.79 7.95
CA VAL A 77 -6.99 3.29 7.73
C VAL A 77 -6.40 2.69 6.45
N LEU A 78 -6.55 1.37 6.26
CA LEU A 78 -6.07 0.72 5.04
C LEU A 78 -6.80 1.22 3.80
N ALA A 79 -8.11 1.37 3.86
CA ALA A 79 -8.89 1.89 2.74
C ALA A 79 -8.43 3.30 2.36
N ALA A 80 -8.20 4.16 3.34
CA ALA A 80 -7.72 5.52 3.08
C ALA A 80 -6.35 5.50 2.40
N GLY A 81 -5.44 4.64 2.86
CA GLY A 81 -4.13 4.51 2.22
C GLY A 81 -4.22 4.01 0.78
N ILE A 82 -5.07 3.02 0.55
CA ILE A 82 -5.28 2.47 -0.80
C ILE A 82 -5.88 3.52 -1.73
N ILE A 83 -6.82 4.32 -1.25
CA ILE A 83 -7.39 5.42 -2.03
C ILE A 83 -6.30 6.42 -2.42
N GLN A 84 -5.41 6.75 -1.50
CA GLN A 84 -4.29 7.66 -1.79
C GLN A 84 -3.37 7.09 -2.85
N LEU A 85 -3.06 5.79 -2.76
CA LEU A 85 -2.25 5.12 -3.77
C LEU A 85 -2.94 5.12 -5.14
N LYS A 86 -4.23 4.88 -5.17
CA LYS A 86 -5.01 4.95 -6.42
C LYS A 86 -5.03 6.36 -7.00
N THR A 87 -5.01 7.37 -6.16
CA THR A 87 -4.95 8.76 -6.59
C THR A 87 -3.65 9.05 -7.34
N VAL A 88 -2.53 8.58 -6.80
CA VAL A 88 -1.24 8.71 -7.48
C VAL A 88 -1.24 7.91 -8.78
N GLN A 89 -1.83 6.72 -8.77
CA GLN A 89 -1.92 5.86 -9.96
C GLN A 89 -2.64 6.54 -11.12
N GLN A 90 -3.68 7.32 -10.86
CA GLN A 90 -4.48 7.95 -11.91
C GLN A 90 -3.64 8.77 -12.89
N GLN A 91 -2.59 9.43 -12.40
CA GLN A 91 -1.70 10.23 -13.24
C GLN A 91 -0.44 9.47 -13.66
N ASN A 92 -0.29 8.21 -13.23
CA ASN A 92 0.95 7.46 -13.37
C ASN A 92 0.72 5.99 -13.69
N GLN A 93 -0.28 5.69 -14.52
CA GLN A 93 -0.68 4.31 -14.80
C GLN A 93 0.43 3.47 -15.43
N ARG A 94 1.38 4.11 -16.09
CA ARG A 94 2.53 3.43 -16.68
C ARG A 94 3.48 2.85 -15.62
N PHE A 95 3.41 3.37 -14.39
CA PHE A 95 4.40 3.04 -13.35
C PHE A 95 3.80 2.31 -12.16
N ILE A 96 2.47 2.28 -12.02
CA ILE A 96 1.81 1.71 -10.84
C ILE A 96 0.68 0.78 -11.29
N LYS A 97 0.70 -0.43 -10.75
CA LYS A 97 -0.39 -1.40 -10.94
C LYS A 97 -0.98 -1.74 -9.56
N ILE A 98 -2.29 -1.66 -9.46
CA ILE A 98 -3.00 -1.98 -8.21
C ILE A 98 -3.99 -3.10 -8.48
N LYS A 99 -3.93 -4.15 -7.68
CA LYS A 99 -4.81 -5.30 -7.82
C LYS A 99 -5.47 -5.64 -6.49
N LYS A 100 -6.79 -5.77 -6.51
CA LYS A 100 -7.55 -6.29 -5.38
C LYS A 100 -7.71 -7.80 -5.56
N MET A 101 -7.42 -8.55 -4.49
CA MET A 101 -7.61 -10.00 -4.45
C MET A 101 -8.74 -10.31 -3.46
N GLU A 102 -9.71 -11.07 -3.92
CA GLU A 102 -10.82 -11.53 -3.07
C GLU A 102 -10.56 -12.95 -2.61
N VAL A 103 -10.83 -13.19 -1.35
CA VAL A 103 -10.63 -14.52 -0.75
C VAL A 103 -11.93 -15.03 -0.14
#